data_0ddcaecd4f546fb7b8f1dd4185292038
#
_entry.id   0ddcaecd4f546fb7b8f1dd4185292038
#
_cell.length_a   1.000
_cell.length_b   1.000
_cell.length_c   1.000
_cell.angle_alpha   90.00
_cell.angle_beta   90.00
_cell.angle_gamma   90.00
#
_symmetry.space_group_name_H-M   'P 1'
#
loop_
_entity.id
_entity.type
_entity.pdbx_description
1 polymer ?
#
loop_
_entity_poly.entity_id
_entity_poly.type
_entity_poly.pdbx_seq_one_letter_code
_entity_poly.pdbx_strand_id
1 'polypeptide(L)'
;TSCSDFLDKVPDERTQIDSPDKVSALLVNAYPKVSYAAIVNTRCDYITDFGSVYSGAQPGALFSFMGENFLWKDVIEDGNDSFENFWTGCYAAIAVSNQALISIDELGTPSSTINQKGEALMTRAFSHFCLASLFAQQYDESTASLYPGIPYVEKPETQPVEQYDRETVADTYRKITQDFEDSYPLMTDGSIYTAPKYHFNKKSAAAFGTRLYLLMKQYDKVLEYANQLISIPSQFETLTDSKGEPLKNQDGTPQQYISKDDPAFSFVSNNFHPFATTYM
;
A
#
# COMPACT_ATOMS: atom_id res chain seq x y z
N THR A 1 54.19 -0.05 -13.97
CA THR A 1 53.10 -1.04 -13.96
C THR A 1 52.59 -1.18 -12.57
N SER A 2 51.37 -0.80 -12.28
CA SER A 2 50.63 -1.28 -11.14
C SER A 2 49.99 -0.24 -10.22
N CYS A 3 49.23 0.66 -10.80
CA CYS A 3 48.20 1.37 -10.01
C CYS A 3 46.83 1.38 -10.68
N SER A 4 46.67 0.74 -11.86
CA SER A 4 45.40 0.67 -12.57
C SER A 4 44.40 -0.26 -11.87
N ASP A 5 44.82 -1.44 -11.45
CA ASP A 5 43.94 -2.44 -10.82
C ASP A 5 43.37 -2.03 -9.44
N PHE A 6 43.98 -1.05 -8.78
CA PHE A 6 43.49 -0.51 -7.51
C PHE A 6 42.44 0.60 -7.74
N LEU A 7 42.58 1.34 -8.83
CA LEU A 7 41.64 2.39 -9.20
C LEU A 7 40.41 1.84 -9.94
N ASP A 8 40.51 0.64 -10.51
CA ASP A 8 39.39 -0.06 -11.17
C ASP A 8 38.48 -0.81 -10.17
N LYS A 9 38.88 -0.92 -8.90
CA LYS A 9 37.95 -1.40 -7.86
C LYS A 9 37.06 -0.28 -7.46
N VAL A 10 35.78 -0.48 -7.72
CA VAL A 10 34.70 0.39 -7.20
C VAL A 10 34.91 0.49 -5.68
N PRO A 11 35.08 1.70 -5.09
CA PRO A 11 35.42 1.86 -3.67
C PRO A 11 34.32 1.41 -2.71
N ASP A 12 33.18 0.97 -3.23
CA ASP A 12 32.01 0.65 -2.45
C ASP A 12 31.52 -0.77 -2.84
N GLU A 13 31.45 -1.66 -1.85
CA GLU A 13 30.91 -3.02 -2.01
C GLU A 13 29.40 -3.06 -2.24
N ARG A 14 28.75 -1.93 -2.50
CA ARG A 14 27.34 -1.90 -2.85
C ARG A 14 27.13 -2.73 -4.10
N THR A 15 26.23 -3.68 -4.00
CA THR A 15 25.85 -4.53 -5.11
C THR A 15 25.32 -3.66 -6.26
N GLN A 16 26.00 -3.63 -7.39
CA GLN A 16 25.48 -3.01 -8.59
C GLN A 16 24.21 -3.74 -9.03
N ILE A 17 23.16 -2.98 -9.34
CA ILE A 17 21.89 -3.53 -9.80
C ILE A 17 21.96 -3.62 -11.33
N ASP A 18 22.57 -4.70 -11.80
CA ASP A 18 22.94 -4.93 -13.19
C ASP A 18 22.13 -6.04 -13.88
N SER A 19 21.06 -6.51 -13.23
CA SER A 19 20.21 -7.57 -13.76
C SER A 19 18.76 -7.47 -13.25
N PRO A 20 17.78 -8.03 -13.99
CA PRO A 20 16.39 -8.09 -13.59
C PRO A 20 16.17 -8.75 -12.22
N ASP A 21 16.95 -9.78 -11.89
CA ASP A 21 16.84 -10.49 -10.62
C ASP A 21 17.27 -9.59 -9.44
N LYS A 22 18.30 -8.77 -9.63
CA LYS A 22 18.71 -7.80 -8.61
C LYS A 22 17.71 -6.66 -8.45
N VAL A 23 17.04 -6.23 -9.54
CA VAL A 23 15.92 -5.29 -9.45
C VAL A 23 14.77 -5.91 -8.64
N SER A 24 14.41 -7.17 -8.91
CA SER A 24 13.39 -7.88 -8.15
C SER A 24 13.74 -8.00 -6.66
N ALA A 25 15.00 -8.29 -6.34
CA ALA A 25 15.49 -8.36 -4.96
C ALA A 25 15.43 -6.99 -4.26
N LEU A 26 15.72 -5.90 -4.99
CA LEU A 26 15.60 -4.54 -4.46
C LEU A 26 14.16 -4.21 -4.12
N LEU A 27 13.21 -4.54 -5.00
CA LEU A 27 11.78 -4.25 -4.86
C LEU A 27 11.12 -4.91 -3.63
N VAL A 28 11.70 -5.97 -3.08
CA VAL A 28 11.25 -6.52 -1.77
C VAL A 28 11.23 -5.46 -0.66
N ASN A 29 12.09 -4.45 -0.76
CA ASN A 29 12.18 -3.34 0.19
C ASN A 29 11.38 -2.08 -0.24
N ALA A 30 10.70 -2.11 -1.38
CA ALA A 30 9.90 -1.00 -1.88
C ALA A 30 8.53 -0.86 -1.21
N TYR A 31 8.27 -1.63 -0.16
CA TYR A 31 7.01 -1.62 0.59
C TYR A 31 7.23 -0.97 1.96
N PRO A 32 6.32 -0.08 2.40
CA PRO A 32 6.40 0.48 3.74
C PRO A 32 6.42 -0.62 4.80
N LYS A 33 7.46 -0.66 5.63
CA LYS A 33 7.60 -1.61 6.75
C LYS A 33 6.99 -1.05 8.04
N VAL A 34 5.94 -0.26 7.91
CA VAL A 34 5.27 0.47 9.00
C VAL A 34 3.77 0.33 8.86
N SER A 35 3.06 0.44 9.98
CA SER A 35 1.61 0.33 10.00
C SER A 35 0.96 1.65 10.37
N TYR A 36 -0.09 2.01 9.65
CA TYR A 36 -0.99 3.09 10.05
C TYR A 36 -2.14 2.60 10.95
N ALA A 37 -2.25 1.28 11.17
CA ALA A 37 -3.40 0.69 11.85
C ALA A 37 -3.55 1.24 13.28
N ALA A 38 -2.46 1.34 14.04
CA ALA A 38 -2.50 1.91 15.39
C ALA A 38 -2.95 3.38 15.37
N ILE A 39 -2.47 4.15 14.39
CA ILE A 39 -2.82 5.56 14.22
C ILE A 39 -4.31 5.73 13.90
N VAL A 40 -4.80 4.99 12.91
CA VAL A 40 -6.17 5.14 12.39
C VAL A 40 -7.19 4.51 13.33
N ASN A 41 -6.91 3.31 13.86
CA ASN A 41 -7.87 2.60 14.71
C ASN A 41 -8.13 3.32 16.01
N THR A 42 -7.13 3.96 16.60
CA THR A 42 -7.33 4.71 17.87
C THR A 42 -8.09 6.02 17.67
N ARG A 43 -8.27 6.50 16.44
CA ARG A 43 -9.07 7.69 16.10
C ARG A 43 -10.41 7.37 15.43
N CYS A 44 -10.90 6.16 15.56
CA CYS A 44 -12.17 5.79 14.96
C CYS A 44 -13.28 5.62 16.02
N ASP A 45 -14.54 5.74 15.58
CA ASP A 45 -15.72 5.66 16.45
C ASP A 45 -16.00 4.27 17.02
N TYR A 46 -15.25 3.26 16.59
CA TYR A 46 -15.42 1.86 17.04
C TYR A 46 -14.57 1.50 18.25
N ILE A 47 -13.66 2.39 18.66
CA ILE A 47 -12.76 2.16 19.79
C ILE A 47 -13.26 2.97 21.00
N THR A 48 -13.28 2.31 22.15
CA THR A 48 -13.55 2.96 23.43
C THR A 48 -12.48 2.57 24.45
N ASP A 49 -12.18 3.50 25.36
CA ASP A 49 -11.30 3.24 26.48
C ASP A 49 -12.10 2.64 27.64
N PHE A 50 -11.80 1.40 28.00
CA PHE A 50 -12.39 0.72 29.17
C PHE A 50 -11.67 1.04 30.48
N GLY A 51 -10.66 1.91 30.46
CA GLY A 51 -9.86 2.27 31.61
C GLY A 51 -8.95 1.16 32.13
N SER A 52 -8.27 1.43 33.24
CA SER A 52 -7.26 0.54 33.83
C SER A 52 -7.80 -0.80 34.37
N VAL A 53 -9.11 -0.95 34.48
CA VAL A 53 -9.75 -2.15 35.05
C VAL A 53 -9.57 -3.39 34.16
N TYR A 54 -9.41 -3.20 32.86
CA TYR A 54 -9.27 -4.30 31.90
C TYR A 54 -7.84 -4.57 31.44
N SER A 55 -6.92 -3.65 31.67
CA SER A 55 -5.52 -3.88 31.38
C SER A 55 -4.90 -4.62 32.58
N GLY A 56 -4.68 -5.90 32.52
CA GLY A 56 -3.75 -6.59 33.42
C GLY A 56 -2.31 -6.08 33.30
N ALA A 57 -2.10 -4.96 32.62
CA ALA A 57 -0.87 -4.26 32.40
C ALA A 57 -0.73 -3.12 33.41
N GLN A 58 0.50 -2.84 33.81
CA GLN A 58 0.83 -1.73 34.71
C GLN A 58 0.27 -0.42 34.13
N PRO A 59 -0.44 0.38 34.94
CA PRO A 59 -0.92 1.68 34.51
C PRO A 59 0.27 2.54 34.08
N GLY A 60 0.26 3.07 32.87
CA GLY A 60 1.19 4.07 32.38
C GLY A 60 2.30 3.62 31.43
N ALA A 61 2.53 2.31 31.25
CA ALA A 61 3.68 1.87 30.44
C ALA A 61 3.38 1.53 28.98
N LEU A 62 2.14 1.40 28.56
CA LEU A 62 1.82 0.82 27.25
C LEU A 62 1.13 1.76 26.27
N PHE A 63 0.77 2.99 26.64
CA PHE A 63 -0.27 3.66 25.87
C PHE A 63 -0.16 5.19 25.80
N SER A 64 1.02 5.78 25.98
CA SER A 64 1.15 7.24 25.80
C SER A 64 0.74 7.61 24.37
N PHE A 65 1.32 6.96 23.35
CA PHE A 65 0.96 7.16 21.96
C PHE A 65 -0.52 6.89 21.69
N MET A 66 -1.02 5.70 22.04
CA MET A 66 -2.42 5.33 21.78
C MET A 66 -3.40 6.20 22.57
N GLY A 67 -3.09 6.52 23.83
CA GLY A 67 -3.92 7.37 24.67
C GLY A 67 -3.96 8.81 24.17
N GLU A 68 -2.82 9.38 23.81
CA GLU A 68 -2.74 10.72 23.23
C GLU A 68 -3.45 10.77 21.88
N ASN A 69 -3.23 9.76 21.03
CA ASN A 69 -3.87 9.65 19.73
C ASN A 69 -5.40 9.50 19.86
N PHE A 70 -5.88 8.65 20.79
CA PHE A 70 -7.31 8.47 21.08
C PHE A 70 -7.96 9.77 21.58
N LEU A 71 -7.25 10.54 22.40
CA LEU A 71 -7.72 11.82 22.92
C LEU A 71 -7.51 13.00 21.95
N TRP A 72 -7.05 12.75 20.74
CA TRP A 72 -6.76 13.76 19.71
C TRP A 72 -5.76 14.83 20.19
N LYS A 73 -4.85 14.44 21.06
CA LYS A 73 -3.75 15.30 21.51
C LYS A 73 -2.59 15.27 20.53
N ASP A 74 -1.68 16.22 20.69
CA ASP A 74 -0.39 16.16 20.01
C ASP A 74 0.38 14.95 20.54
N VAL A 75 0.73 14.03 19.62
CA VAL A 75 1.49 12.83 19.93
C VAL A 75 2.96 13.17 19.82
N ILE A 76 3.70 13.03 20.92
CA ILE A 76 5.12 13.40 21.03
C ILE A 76 6.01 12.15 20.94
N GLU A 77 5.44 10.97 21.15
CA GLU A 77 6.20 9.72 21.20
C GLU A 77 6.69 9.28 19.82
N ASP A 78 7.94 8.83 19.74
CA ASP A 78 8.67 8.44 18.53
C ASP A 78 8.83 6.91 18.34
N GLY A 79 7.97 6.12 18.96
CA GLY A 79 7.98 4.65 18.88
C GLY A 79 7.63 4.08 17.50
N ASN A 80 7.65 2.75 17.39
CA ASN A 80 7.40 2.03 16.13
C ASN A 80 6.07 2.34 15.46
N ASP A 81 5.05 2.70 16.23
CA ASP A 81 3.71 3.04 15.73
C ASP A 81 3.49 4.56 15.62
N SER A 82 4.56 5.38 15.74
CA SER A 82 4.49 6.83 15.70
C SER A 82 4.23 7.38 14.30
N PHE A 83 3.75 8.62 14.23
CA PHE A 83 3.60 9.35 12.98
C PHE A 83 4.94 9.54 12.26
N GLU A 84 6.02 9.82 13.01
CA GLU A 84 7.36 9.99 12.46
C GLU A 84 7.88 8.70 11.82
N ASN A 85 7.73 7.57 12.52
CA ASN A 85 8.13 6.27 11.98
C ASN A 85 7.34 5.91 10.72
N PHE A 86 6.03 6.21 10.71
CA PHE A 86 5.21 5.98 9.52
C PHE A 86 5.64 6.85 8.34
N TRP A 87 5.90 8.14 8.58
CA TRP A 87 6.42 9.06 7.58
C TRP A 87 7.74 8.56 6.99
N THR A 88 8.70 8.30 7.84
CA THR A 88 10.05 7.83 7.44
C THR A 88 9.98 6.49 6.72
N GLY A 89 9.18 5.55 7.19
CA GLY A 89 9.02 4.24 6.57
C GLY A 89 8.41 4.28 5.17
N CYS A 90 7.45 5.18 4.94
CA CYS A 90 6.88 5.39 3.61
C CYS A 90 7.92 6.03 2.66
N TYR A 91 8.66 7.05 3.09
CA TYR A 91 9.70 7.66 2.25
C TYR A 91 10.87 6.72 2.00
N ALA A 92 11.22 5.84 2.93
CA ALA A 92 12.20 4.78 2.69
C ALA A 92 11.76 3.84 1.56
N ALA A 93 10.48 3.46 1.53
CA ALA A 93 9.93 2.65 0.43
C ALA A 93 9.94 3.39 -0.91
N ILE A 94 9.62 4.69 -0.91
CA ILE A 94 9.69 5.56 -2.08
C ILE A 94 11.11 5.67 -2.62
N ALA A 95 12.10 5.84 -1.74
CA ALA A 95 13.50 5.89 -2.14
C ALA A 95 13.95 4.60 -2.84
N VAL A 96 13.54 3.43 -2.33
CA VAL A 96 13.80 2.13 -2.97
C VAL A 96 13.10 2.03 -4.34
N SER A 97 11.85 2.48 -4.44
CA SER A 97 11.10 2.49 -5.71
C SER A 97 11.80 3.36 -6.75
N ASN A 98 12.26 4.56 -6.36
CA ASN A 98 13.00 5.46 -7.23
C ASN A 98 14.34 4.88 -7.68
N GLN A 99 15.06 4.21 -6.77
CA GLN A 99 16.31 3.53 -7.11
C GLN A 99 16.07 2.40 -8.10
N ALA A 100 15.00 1.62 -7.93
CA ALA A 100 14.64 0.57 -8.88
C ALA A 100 14.34 1.12 -10.27
N LEU A 101 13.60 2.23 -10.36
CA LEU A 101 13.30 2.88 -11.64
C LEU A 101 14.56 3.35 -12.36
N ILE A 102 15.51 3.99 -11.66
CA ILE A 102 16.79 4.40 -12.24
C ILE A 102 17.59 3.18 -12.70
N SER A 103 17.69 2.14 -11.88
CA SER A 103 18.43 0.94 -12.26
C SER A 103 17.84 0.25 -13.50
N ILE A 104 16.50 0.26 -13.65
CA ILE A 104 15.84 -0.24 -14.85
C ILE A 104 16.18 0.62 -16.07
N ASP A 105 16.21 1.94 -15.92
CA ASP A 105 16.55 2.85 -17.02
C ASP A 105 18.04 2.71 -17.41
N GLU A 106 18.95 2.55 -16.46
CA GLU A 106 20.37 2.25 -16.71
C GLU A 106 20.60 0.93 -17.41
N LEU A 107 19.74 -0.07 -17.17
CA LEU A 107 19.72 -1.34 -17.91
C LEU A 107 19.16 -1.20 -19.34
N GLY A 108 18.71 -0.01 -19.73
CA GLY A 108 18.07 0.25 -21.04
C GLY A 108 16.61 -0.19 -21.11
N THR A 109 15.94 -0.31 -19.98
CA THR A 109 14.52 -0.74 -19.86
C THR A 109 14.20 -2.00 -20.67
N PRO A 110 14.90 -3.12 -20.43
CA PRO A 110 14.67 -4.34 -21.19
C PRO A 110 13.26 -4.89 -20.92
N SER A 111 12.73 -5.63 -21.89
CA SER A 111 11.39 -6.26 -21.75
C SER A 111 11.29 -7.17 -20.52
N SER A 112 12.42 -7.73 -20.08
CA SER A 112 12.50 -8.56 -18.88
C SER A 112 12.28 -7.80 -17.56
N THR A 113 12.34 -6.46 -17.55
CA THR A 113 12.12 -5.61 -16.37
C THR A 113 10.80 -4.85 -16.40
N ILE A 114 9.96 -5.06 -17.40
CA ILE A 114 8.70 -4.30 -17.56
C ILE A 114 7.79 -4.46 -16.32
N ASN A 115 7.64 -5.69 -15.81
CA ASN A 115 6.82 -5.93 -14.62
C ASN A 115 7.43 -5.26 -13.39
N GLN A 116 8.75 -5.31 -13.21
CA GLN A 116 9.45 -4.64 -12.11
C GLN A 116 9.30 -3.12 -12.20
N LYS A 117 9.30 -2.54 -13.41
CA LYS A 117 8.99 -1.12 -13.62
C LYS A 117 7.56 -0.79 -13.17
N GLY A 118 6.60 -1.63 -13.55
CA GLY A 118 5.23 -1.51 -13.07
C GLY A 118 5.15 -1.56 -11.56
N GLU A 119 5.81 -2.53 -10.92
CA GLU A 119 5.81 -2.65 -9.46
C GLU A 119 6.46 -1.44 -8.77
N ALA A 120 7.58 -0.94 -9.29
CA ALA A 120 8.25 0.24 -8.72
C ALA A 120 7.37 1.50 -8.76
N LEU A 121 6.68 1.75 -9.86
CA LEU A 121 5.71 2.84 -9.99
C LEU A 121 4.53 2.63 -9.02
N MET A 122 4.01 1.41 -8.92
CA MET A 122 2.88 1.06 -8.05
C MET A 122 3.22 1.25 -6.58
N THR A 123 4.38 0.80 -6.13
CA THR A 123 4.82 0.97 -4.74
C THR A 123 5.07 2.43 -4.40
N ARG A 124 5.58 3.22 -5.35
CA ARG A 124 5.74 4.67 -5.21
C ARG A 124 4.39 5.37 -5.07
N ALA A 125 3.44 5.08 -5.96
CA ALA A 125 2.08 5.60 -5.89
C ALA A 125 1.40 5.25 -4.56
N PHE A 126 1.49 3.99 -4.16
CA PHE A 126 0.89 3.50 -2.92
C PHE A 126 1.47 4.16 -1.67
N SER A 127 2.80 4.29 -1.59
CA SER A 127 3.46 4.92 -0.45
C SER A 127 3.10 6.39 -0.31
N HIS A 128 3.06 7.14 -1.43
CA HIS A 128 2.58 8.53 -1.43
C HIS A 128 1.09 8.62 -1.10
N PHE A 129 0.26 7.68 -1.56
CA PHE A 129 -1.15 7.64 -1.19
C PHE A 129 -1.34 7.44 0.32
N CYS A 130 -0.56 6.55 0.94
CA CYS A 130 -0.58 6.35 2.39
C CYS A 130 -0.19 7.62 3.14
N LEU A 131 0.88 8.30 2.70
CA LEU A 131 1.30 9.58 3.27
C LEU A 131 0.23 10.66 3.09
N ALA A 132 -0.31 10.83 1.90
CA ALA A 132 -1.35 11.82 1.62
C ALA A 132 -2.61 11.59 2.47
N SER A 133 -2.98 10.32 2.68
CA SER A 133 -4.16 9.96 3.48
C SER A 133 -4.04 10.33 4.96
N LEU A 134 -2.82 10.43 5.51
CA LEU A 134 -2.59 10.76 6.93
C LEU A 134 -2.11 12.19 7.16
N PHE A 135 -1.35 12.77 6.22
CA PHE A 135 -0.63 14.03 6.43
C PHE A 135 -1.11 15.18 5.56
N ALA A 136 -2.12 14.94 4.70
CA ALA A 136 -2.75 15.98 3.90
C ALA A 136 -4.24 16.05 4.18
N GLN A 137 -4.86 17.14 3.73
CA GLN A 137 -6.32 17.27 3.74
C GLN A 137 -6.93 16.18 2.85
N GLN A 138 -8.08 15.64 3.26
CA GLN A 138 -8.82 14.69 2.44
C GLN A 138 -9.08 15.29 1.04
N TYR A 139 -8.90 14.46 0.01
CA TYR A 139 -9.14 14.90 -1.35
C TYR A 139 -10.60 15.30 -1.55
N ASP A 140 -10.81 16.50 -2.04
CA ASP A 140 -12.08 16.98 -2.58
C ASP A 140 -11.77 17.85 -3.81
N GLU A 141 -12.33 17.49 -4.95
CA GLU A 141 -12.02 18.11 -6.24
C GLU A 141 -12.19 19.65 -6.21
N SER A 142 -13.18 20.14 -5.45
CA SER A 142 -13.47 21.57 -5.36
C SER A 142 -12.46 22.36 -4.54
N THR A 143 -11.71 21.72 -3.66
CA THR A 143 -10.82 22.38 -2.70
C THR A 143 -9.39 21.87 -2.69
N ALA A 144 -9.10 20.75 -3.36
CA ALA A 144 -7.79 20.11 -3.35
C ALA A 144 -6.64 21.02 -3.80
N SER A 145 -6.90 21.99 -4.66
CA SER A 145 -5.90 22.98 -5.10
C SER A 145 -5.59 24.07 -4.06
N LEU A 146 -6.39 24.18 -3.01
CA LEU A 146 -6.25 25.19 -1.96
C LEU A 146 -5.40 24.73 -0.77
N TYR A 147 -5.27 23.43 -0.60
CA TYR A 147 -4.60 22.85 0.57
C TYR A 147 -3.24 22.25 0.20
N PRO A 148 -2.25 22.34 1.11
CA PRO A 148 -0.95 21.72 0.89
C PRO A 148 -1.08 20.20 0.95
N GLY A 149 -0.47 19.54 -0.02
CA GLY A 149 -0.31 18.09 -0.07
C GLY A 149 0.88 17.59 0.72
N ILE A 150 1.58 16.63 0.19
CA ILE A 150 2.85 16.11 0.70
C ILE A 150 3.95 16.30 -0.35
N PRO A 151 5.25 16.27 0.03
CA PRO A 151 6.32 16.19 -0.94
C PRO A 151 6.19 14.92 -1.80
N TYR A 152 6.12 15.08 -3.13
CA TYR A 152 6.10 13.94 -4.05
C TYR A 152 7.49 13.71 -4.62
N VAL A 153 8.17 12.67 -4.13
CA VAL A 153 9.58 12.40 -4.44
C VAL A 153 9.68 11.40 -5.60
N GLU A 154 10.18 11.87 -6.74
CA GLU A 154 10.25 11.10 -7.99
C GLU A 154 11.67 10.61 -8.34
N LYS A 155 12.67 11.03 -7.56
CA LYS A 155 14.07 10.71 -7.81
C LYS A 155 14.78 10.36 -6.50
N PRO A 156 15.81 9.52 -6.53
CA PRO A 156 16.68 9.33 -5.37
C PRO A 156 17.32 10.64 -4.94
N GLU A 157 17.47 10.81 -3.64
CA GLU A 157 18.21 11.93 -3.08
C GLU A 157 19.69 11.80 -3.37
N THR A 158 20.29 12.88 -3.83
CA THR A 158 21.72 12.96 -4.15
C THR A 158 22.53 13.71 -3.10
N GLN A 159 21.84 14.39 -2.18
CA GLN A 159 22.43 15.17 -1.09
C GLN A 159 21.88 14.71 0.26
N PRO A 160 22.66 14.85 1.35
CA PRO A 160 22.22 14.42 2.69
C PRO A 160 20.97 15.13 3.22
N VAL A 161 20.70 16.35 2.75
CA VAL A 161 19.51 17.13 3.10
C VAL A 161 19.00 17.80 1.84
N GLU A 162 17.94 17.28 1.29
CA GLU A 162 17.22 17.87 0.16
C GLU A 162 15.95 18.53 0.66
N GLN A 163 15.65 19.73 0.18
CA GLN A 163 14.43 20.44 0.54
C GLN A 163 13.37 20.18 -0.52
N TYR A 164 12.22 19.72 -0.08
CA TYR A 164 11.07 19.47 -0.93
C TYR A 164 9.94 20.45 -0.63
N ASP A 165 9.38 21.03 -1.64
CA ASP A 165 8.17 21.81 -1.52
C ASP A 165 6.95 20.87 -1.36
N ARG A 166 5.99 21.30 -0.56
CA ARG A 166 4.68 20.67 -0.51
C ARG A 166 3.83 21.26 -1.62
N GLU A 167 3.61 20.49 -2.65
CA GLU A 167 2.64 20.80 -3.68
C GLU A 167 1.21 20.80 -3.11
N THR A 168 0.21 21.06 -3.94
CA THR A 168 -1.18 20.99 -3.51
C THR A 168 -1.65 19.54 -3.35
N VAL A 169 -2.76 19.33 -2.63
CA VAL A 169 -3.44 18.02 -2.58
C VAL A 169 -3.81 17.57 -3.99
N ALA A 170 -4.28 18.49 -4.84
CA ALA A 170 -4.60 18.18 -6.24
C ALA A 170 -3.39 17.66 -7.01
N ASP A 171 -2.23 18.31 -6.89
CA ASP A 171 -0.99 17.85 -7.54
C ASP A 171 -0.51 16.52 -7.01
N THR A 172 -0.58 16.32 -5.69
CA THR A 172 -0.23 15.06 -5.05
C THR A 172 -1.06 13.90 -5.62
N TYR A 173 -2.39 14.03 -5.65
CA TYR A 173 -3.26 12.98 -6.18
C TYR A 173 -3.14 12.81 -7.69
N ARG A 174 -2.88 13.87 -8.43
CA ARG A 174 -2.58 13.79 -9.87
C ARG A 174 -1.34 12.93 -10.12
N LYS A 175 -0.27 13.12 -9.35
CA LYS A 175 0.97 12.33 -9.48
C LYS A 175 0.78 10.87 -9.02
N ILE A 176 0.06 10.65 -7.92
CA ILE A 176 -0.32 9.29 -7.49
C ILE A 176 -1.08 8.56 -8.60
N THR A 177 -2.06 9.25 -9.20
CA THR A 177 -2.87 8.70 -10.29
C THR A 177 -2.01 8.42 -11.53
N GLN A 178 -1.10 9.31 -11.88
CA GLN A 178 -0.18 9.12 -13.01
C GLN A 178 0.70 7.87 -12.82
N ASP A 179 1.35 7.75 -11.66
CA ASP A 179 2.16 6.57 -11.36
C ASP A 179 1.34 5.28 -11.38
N PHE A 180 0.10 5.33 -10.87
CA PHE A 180 -0.81 4.19 -10.91
C PHE A 180 -1.18 3.80 -12.35
N GLU A 181 -1.60 4.76 -13.17
CA GLU A 181 -2.04 4.51 -14.56
C GLU A 181 -0.86 4.07 -15.45
N ASP A 182 0.35 4.61 -15.24
CA ASP A 182 1.56 4.18 -15.94
C ASP A 182 2.00 2.78 -15.50
N SER A 183 1.78 2.42 -14.25
CA SER A 183 2.12 1.12 -13.68
C SER A 183 1.18 0.02 -14.14
N TYR A 184 -0.13 0.26 -14.06
CA TYR A 184 -1.16 -0.77 -14.15
C TYR A 184 -1.09 -1.63 -15.45
N PRO A 185 -0.87 -1.07 -16.65
CA PRO A 185 -0.72 -1.87 -17.87
C PRO A 185 0.54 -2.74 -17.89
N LEU A 186 1.56 -2.40 -17.11
CA LEU A 186 2.82 -3.15 -17.03
C LEU A 186 2.74 -4.33 -16.07
N MET A 187 1.74 -4.35 -15.18
CA MET A 187 1.59 -5.37 -14.15
C MET A 187 1.10 -6.71 -14.71
N THR A 188 1.69 -7.79 -14.18
CA THR A 188 1.27 -9.17 -14.47
C THR A 188 0.64 -9.82 -13.24
N ASP A 189 0.37 -11.13 -13.29
CA ASP A 189 -0.13 -11.92 -12.17
C ASP A 189 0.90 -12.17 -11.05
N GLY A 190 2.14 -11.68 -11.24
CA GLY A 190 3.24 -11.85 -10.29
C GLY A 190 3.96 -13.18 -10.39
N SER A 191 3.65 -14.02 -11.37
CA SER A 191 4.27 -15.35 -11.55
C SER A 191 5.79 -15.34 -11.73
N ILE A 192 6.36 -14.17 -12.05
CA ILE A 192 7.82 -13.97 -12.11
C ILE A 192 8.50 -14.04 -10.74
N TYR A 193 7.75 -13.91 -9.64
CA TYR A 193 8.27 -13.92 -8.29
C TYR A 193 8.08 -15.29 -7.61
N THR A 194 9.06 -15.70 -6.83
CA THR A 194 8.97 -16.92 -6.01
C THR A 194 7.85 -16.84 -4.98
N ALA A 195 7.56 -15.64 -4.46
CA ALA A 195 6.51 -15.40 -3.48
C ALA A 195 5.58 -14.25 -3.97
N PRO A 196 4.71 -14.51 -4.97
CA PRO A 196 3.89 -13.47 -5.62
C PRO A 196 3.00 -12.67 -4.66
N LYS A 197 2.63 -13.25 -3.53
CA LYS A 197 1.77 -12.60 -2.53
C LYS A 197 2.44 -11.44 -1.80
N TYR A 198 3.76 -11.36 -1.85
CA TYR A 198 4.53 -10.28 -1.22
C TYR A 198 4.91 -9.17 -2.18
N HIS A 199 4.40 -9.23 -3.41
CA HIS A 199 4.61 -8.24 -4.45
C HIS A 199 3.28 -7.71 -4.99
N PHE A 200 3.26 -6.48 -5.45
CA PHE A 200 2.14 -6.03 -6.23
C PHE A 200 2.01 -6.87 -7.49
N ASN A 201 0.81 -7.32 -7.76
CA ASN A 201 0.42 -8.00 -8.97
C ASN A 201 -0.81 -7.30 -9.56
N LYS A 202 -1.26 -7.72 -10.74
CA LYS A 202 -2.39 -7.11 -11.45
C LYS A 202 -3.64 -6.96 -10.58
N LYS A 203 -3.94 -7.97 -9.73
CA LYS A 203 -5.12 -7.95 -8.87
C LYS A 203 -4.95 -7.00 -7.69
N SER A 204 -3.82 -7.04 -6.97
CA SER A 204 -3.58 -6.11 -5.87
C SER A 204 -3.47 -4.66 -6.36
N ALA A 205 -2.94 -4.44 -7.55
CA ALA A 205 -2.95 -3.15 -8.22
C ALA A 205 -4.38 -2.67 -8.53
N ALA A 206 -5.27 -3.55 -9.05
CA ALA A 206 -6.66 -3.20 -9.25
C ALA A 206 -7.40 -2.88 -7.94
N ALA A 207 -7.08 -3.60 -6.84
CA ALA A 207 -7.63 -3.31 -5.52
C ALA A 207 -7.20 -1.90 -5.03
N PHE A 208 -5.93 -1.57 -5.22
CA PHE A 208 -5.44 -0.22 -4.90
C PHE A 208 -6.11 0.84 -5.78
N GLY A 209 -6.24 0.63 -7.09
CA GLY A 209 -6.95 1.54 -8.00
C GLY A 209 -8.40 1.76 -7.57
N THR A 210 -9.11 0.69 -7.19
CA THR A 210 -10.47 0.78 -6.66
C THR A 210 -10.52 1.71 -5.43
N ARG A 211 -9.59 1.56 -4.48
CA ARG A 211 -9.51 2.40 -3.29
C ARG A 211 -9.13 3.85 -3.60
N LEU A 212 -8.14 4.06 -4.48
CA LEU A 212 -7.68 5.38 -4.91
C LEU A 212 -8.83 6.18 -5.52
N TYR A 213 -9.51 5.60 -6.51
CA TYR A 213 -10.61 6.27 -7.21
C TYR A 213 -11.89 6.41 -6.36
N LEU A 214 -12.12 5.49 -5.42
CA LEU A 214 -13.21 5.64 -4.45
C LEU A 214 -13.01 6.88 -3.56
N LEU A 215 -11.77 7.09 -3.07
CA LEU A 215 -11.43 8.28 -2.29
C LEU A 215 -11.60 9.56 -3.12
N MET A 216 -11.27 9.51 -4.40
CA MET A 216 -11.43 10.62 -5.34
C MET A 216 -12.87 10.77 -5.86
N LYS A 217 -13.83 9.91 -5.47
CA LYS A 217 -15.23 9.87 -5.92
C LYS A 217 -15.39 9.66 -7.44
N GLN A 218 -14.39 9.05 -8.09
CA GLN A 218 -14.44 8.71 -9.52
C GLN A 218 -15.04 7.32 -9.73
N TYR A 219 -16.35 7.22 -9.57
CA TYR A 219 -17.06 5.94 -9.47
C TYR A 219 -16.96 5.07 -10.73
N ASP A 220 -16.86 5.64 -11.91
CA ASP A 220 -16.68 4.88 -13.15
C ASP A 220 -15.35 4.11 -13.13
N LYS A 221 -14.27 4.75 -12.65
CA LYS A 221 -12.97 4.11 -12.44
C LYS A 221 -13.01 3.07 -11.32
N VAL A 222 -13.77 3.32 -10.25
CA VAL A 222 -13.99 2.33 -9.19
C VAL A 222 -14.57 1.05 -9.80
N LEU A 223 -15.61 1.16 -10.62
CA LEU A 223 -16.25 0.01 -11.26
C LEU A 223 -15.31 -0.69 -12.25
N GLU A 224 -14.52 0.08 -13.01
CA GLU A 224 -13.53 -0.45 -13.95
C GLU A 224 -12.55 -1.40 -13.25
N TYR A 225 -11.95 -0.96 -12.14
CA TYR A 225 -10.96 -1.75 -11.42
C TYR A 225 -11.58 -2.82 -10.52
N ALA A 226 -12.69 -2.52 -9.85
CA ALA A 226 -13.39 -3.49 -9.01
C ALA A 226 -13.88 -4.71 -9.81
N ASN A 227 -14.40 -4.51 -11.01
CA ASN A 227 -14.88 -5.60 -11.88
C ASN A 227 -13.77 -6.55 -12.34
N GLN A 228 -12.50 -6.14 -12.24
CA GLN A 228 -11.36 -7.03 -12.49
C GLN A 228 -11.02 -7.91 -11.29
N LEU A 229 -11.57 -7.58 -10.12
CA LEU A 229 -11.31 -8.28 -8.88
C LEU A 229 -12.43 -9.22 -8.51
N ILE A 230 -13.66 -8.76 -8.67
CA ILE A 230 -14.85 -9.47 -8.22
C ILE A 230 -15.36 -10.28 -9.40
N SER A 231 -15.10 -11.58 -9.38
CA SER A 231 -15.98 -12.50 -10.08
C SER A 231 -17.33 -12.39 -9.38
N ILE A 232 -18.33 -11.82 -10.03
CA ILE A 232 -19.71 -11.91 -9.52
C ILE A 232 -19.99 -13.39 -9.35
N PRO A 233 -20.38 -13.87 -8.16
CA PRO A 233 -20.68 -15.29 -7.96
C PRO A 233 -21.72 -15.69 -9.02
N SER A 234 -21.38 -16.70 -9.80
CA SER A 234 -22.28 -17.20 -10.84
C SER A 234 -23.50 -17.88 -10.21
N GLN A 235 -23.39 -18.31 -8.95
CA GLN A 235 -24.46 -18.95 -8.22
C GLN A 235 -24.36 -18.68 -6.71
N PHE A 236 -25.47 -18.28 -6.12
CA PHE A 236 -25.65 -18.31 -4.68
C PHE A 236 -26.28 -19.67 -4.30
N GLU A 237 -25.66 -20.36 -3.37
CA GLU A 237 -26.20 -21.57 -2.79
C GLU A 237 -27.19 -21.20 -1.67
N THR A 238 -28.30 -21.94 -1.59
CA THR A 238 -29.29 -21.74 -0.52
C THR A 238 -28.88 -22.54 0.71
N LEU A 239 -28.79 -21.90 1.86
CA LEU A 239 -28.59 -22.57 3.14
C LEU A 239 -29.82 -23.43 3.45
N THR A 240 -29.59 -24.70 3.74
CA THR A 240 -30.63 -25.66 4.13
C THR A 240 -30.40 -26.18 5.54
N ASP A 241 -31.48 -26.57 6.19
CA ASP A 241 -31.42 -27.28 7.47
C ASP A 241 -30.99 -28.76 7.31
N SER A 242 -30.96 -29.50 8.41
CA SER A 242 -30.59 -30.91 8.41
C SER A 242 -31.56 -31.85 7.65
N LYS A 243 -32.72 -31.31 7.22
CA LYS A 243 -33.75 -32.03 6.43
C LYS A 243 -33.72 -31.61 4.97
N GLY A 244 -32.83 -30.66 4.60
CA GLY A 244 -32.73 -30.13 3.24
C GLY A 244 -33.71 -28.99 2.95
N GLU A 245 -34.44 -28.47 3.94
CA GLU A 245 -35.34 -27.34 3.75
C GLU A 245 -34.60 -25.99 3.81
N PRO A 246 -34.95 -25.01 2.94
CA PRO A 246 -34.29 -23.71 2.93
C PRO A 246 -34.45 -22.96 4.25
N LEU A 247 -33.33 -22.55 4.83
CA LEU A 247 -33.34 -21.57 5.91
C LEU A 247 -33.78 -20.22 5.39
N LYS A 248 -34.60 -19.50 6.18
CA LYS A 248 -35.21 -18.25 5.77
C LYS A 248 -34.72 -17.09 6.64
N ASN A 249 -34.58 -15.93 6.02
CA ASN A 249 -34.44 -14.65 6.69
C ASN A 249 -35.73 -14.22 7.39
N GLN A 250 -35.68 -13.16 8.19
CA GLN A 250 -36.87 -12.63 8.90
C GLN A 250 -37.99 -12.16 7.95
N ASP A 251 -37.64 -11.81 6.71
CA ASP A 251 -38.58 -11.41 5.65
C ASP A 251 -39.14 -12.59 4.84
N GLY A 252 -38.77 -13.82 5.20
CA GLY A 252 -39.19 -15.04 4.53
C GLY A 252 -38.42 -15.43 3.29
N THR A 253 -37.41 -14.65 2.87
CA THR A 253 -36.54 -14.99 1.74
C THR A 253 -35.54 -16.10 2.13
N PRO A 254 -35.14 -17.00 1.20
CA PRO A 254 -34.12 -17.98 1.47
C PRO A 254 -32.78 -17.32 1.86
N GLN A 255 -32.11 -17.88 2.88
CA GLN A 255 -30.74 -17.48 3.17
C GLN A 255 -29.82 -18.03 2.09
N GLN A 256 -29.04 -17.18 1.50
CA GLN A 256 -28.08 -17.51 0.45
C GLN A 256 -26.66 -17.28 0.93
N TYR A 257 -25.74 -18.10 0.47
CA TYR A 257 -24.32 -17.94 0.73
C TYR A 257 -23.52 -18.21 -0.54
N ILE A 258 -22.29 -17.70 -0.56
CA ILE A 258 -21.35 -18.00 -1.62
C ILE A 258 -20.54 -19.23 -1.18
N SER A 259 -20.50 -20.25 -2.03
CA SER A 259 -19.72 -21.45 -1.76
C SER A 259 -18.25 -21.10 -1.49
N LYS A 260 -17.63 -21.78 -0.54
CA LYS A 260 -16.17 -21.65 -0.30
C LYS A 260 -15.33 -22.01 -1.54
N ASP A 261 -15.88 -22.79 -2.45
CA ASP A 261 -15.24 -23.20 -3.69
C ASP A 261 -15.48 -22.19 -4.84
N ASP A 262 -16.35 -21.18 -4.63
CA ASP A 262 -16.54 -20.10 -5.59
C ASP A 262 -15.27 -19.24 -5.68
N PRO A 263 -14.80 -18.92 -6.90
CA PRO A 263 -13.65 -18.03 -7.08
C PRO A 263 -13.78 -16.67 -6.36
N ALA A 264 -14.99 -16.17 -6.19
CA ALA A 264 -15.23 -14.92 -5.47
C ALA A 264 -14.96 -15.07 -3.96
N PHE A 265 -15.23 -16.24 -3.36
CA PHE A 265 -14.91 -16.51 -1.95
C PHE A 265 -13.41 -16.65 -1.72
N SER A 266 -12.71 -17.35 -2.62
CA SER A 266 -11.28 -17.53 -2.54
C SER A 266 -10.48 -16.25 -2.79
N PHE A 267 -11.13 -15.24 -3.37
CA PHE A 267 -10.53 -13.94 -3.67
C PHE A 267 -9.95 -13.26 -2.43
N VAL A 268 -10.71 -13.18 -1.34
CA VAL A 268 -10.26 -12.51 -0.11
C VAL A 268 -9.06 -13.24 0.51
N SER A 269 -9.08 -14.58 0.51
CA SER A 269 -8.02 -15.37 1.15
C SER A 269 -6.73 -15.47 0.33
N ASN A 270 -6.82 -15.39 -1.01
CA ASN A 270 -5.70 -15.65 -1.90
C ASN A 270 -5.05 -14.41 -2.52
N ASN A 271 -5.78 -13.30 -2.61
CA ASN A 271 -5.32 -12.13 -3.37
C ASN A 271 -5.16 -10.86 -2.53
N PHE A 272 -5.62 -10.84 -1.29
CA PHE A 272 -5.48 -9.69 -0.38
C PHE A 272 -4.20 -9.79 0.44
N HIS A 273 -3.08 -9.84 -0.24
CA HIS A 273 -1.77 -9.71 0.35
C HIS A 273 -0.97 -8.70 -0.50
N PRO A 274 -0.18 -7.82 0.05
CA PRO A 274 0.59 -7.87 1.30
C PRO A 274 -0.05 -7.14 2.49
N PHE A 275 -1.21 -6.53 2.31
CA PHE A 275 -1.74 -5.61 3.32
C PHE A 275 -2.67 -6.26 4.36
N ALA A 276 -3.25 -7.44 4.09
CA ALA A 276 -4.18 -8.08 5.02
C ALA A 276 -3.51 -8.98 6.06
N THR A 277 -2.36 -9.56 5.79
CA THR A 277 -1.74 -10.54 6.71
C THR A 277 -0.67 -9.96 7.63
N THR A 278 -0.25 -8.72 7.41
CA THR A 278 0.68 -8.06 8.34
C THR A 278 -0.05 -7.48 9.54
N TYR A 279 -1.40 -7.48 9.54
CA TYR A 279 -2.23 -6.73 10.50
C TYR A 279 -3.46 -7.49 10.99
N MET A 280 -3.48 -8.83 10.91
CA MET A 280 -4.42 -9.65 11.69
C MET A 280 -3.75 -10.28 12.88
#